data_4e97577383850d8b8f238c5cdfcb6f0f
#
_entry.id   4e97577383850d8b8f238c5cdfcb6f0f
#
_cell.length_a   1.000
_cell.length_b   1.000
_cell.length_c   1.000
_cell.angle_alpha   90.00
_cell.angle_beta   90.00
_cell.angle_gamma   90.00
#
_symmetry.space_group_name_H-M   'P 1'
#
loop_
_entity.id
_entity.type
_entity.pdbx_description
1 polymer ?
#
loop_
_entity_poly.entity_id
_entity_poly.type
_entity_poly.pdbx_seq_one_letter_code
_entity_poly.pdbx_strand_id
1 'polypeptide(L)'
;MQHEKLHNKTSIDSILSTSSERDDHPIWWESNKAKVFCFNVISAMYAFVLTIVSLVLELSSTWQSRGMSTWYTAFCICMYGTAVFFYVHLYLFIIYPHILNFFIDRINGYFQKKIPLLETPKHDGEGAGTLYLRLGALLFGLLGSVLYGTEIFLCFYDEKRNASWIVRYILAILFTFIQIHFIFCNSKIKLKKTDFLASFGMMHCIAVNLWSWISLCMAKTNYKVLKKAKKYNTTTVSPDGIESTTEVLLYETTFRNDEQEMRVLTKLGSAANFLLTTQVEFSLIAAAVCFIIWKYKGAETHREGRKKMIRFDCKRTTMGIFAGLIIFIASLVCITMTIIFKKDEMEQSADDVIGYGQLVMFVITGLACFFAFWRQRRLQYRLHAHGEVIDVILLIVGLFGEVVYCCTGLDVYVNGKRNGKNPPCLDVIVFTVRIIQVIIQSFFILISSRLRSLNKSNKYTHPGKQTITFLLICNLTLFIFHTFETIESTFGFPHVLSSNYATLIYISTPLVVFYRFHSSACFAEIWKLAYSHKDHDQEHKEDV
;
A
#
# COMPACT_ATOMS: atom_id res chain seq x y z
N MET A 1 -26.71 -73.27 27.24
CA MET A 1 -27.11 -73.11 25.82
C MET A 1 -28.09 -71.98 25.57
N GLN A 2 -28.74 -71.40 26.57
CA GLN A 2 -29.64 -70.20 26.39
C GLN A 2 -28.95 -68.83 26.69
N HIS A 3 -27.88 -68.80 27.43
CA HIS A 3 -27.14 -67.58 27.75
C HIS A 3 -26.20 -67.11 26.62
N GLU A 4 -25.75 -68.03 25.77
CA GLU A 4 -24.83 -67.69 24.65
C GLU A 4 -25.55 -67.11 23.43
N LYS A 5 -26.85 -67.40 23.28
CA LYS A 5 -27.68 -66.80 22.20
C LYS A 5 -28.14 -65.34 22.48
N LEU A 6 -28.19 -64.93 23.76
CA LEU A 6 -28.57 -63.58 24.12
C LEU A 6 -27.41 -62.58 23.94
N HIS A 7 -26.18 -63.02 24.17
CA HIS A 7 -24.99 -62.20 24.04
C HIS A 7 -24.63 -61.90 22.57
N ASN A 8 -24.88 -62.87 21.66
CA ASN A 8 -24.64 -62.68 20.23
C ASN A 8 -25.69 -61.80 19.54
N LYS A 9 -26.92 -61.74 20.07
CA LYS A 9 -27.97 -60.88 19.49
C LYS A 9 -27.79 -59.39 19.82
N THR A 10 -27.32 -59.08 21.02
CA THR A 10 -26.98 -57.72 21.45
C THR A 10 -25.71 -57.19 20.76
N SER A 11 -24.76 -58.04 20.42
CA SER A 11 -23.55 -57.64 19.68
C SER A 11 -23.83 -57.34 18.19
N ILE A 12 -24.78 -58.08 17.57
CA ILE A 12 -25.16 -57.90 16.17
C ILE A 12 -26.05 -56.66 16.01
N ASP A 13 -26.96 -56.37 16.95
CA ASP A 13 -27.79 -55.17 16.94
C ASP A 13 -26.98 -53.91 17.23
N SER A 14 -25.91 -53.97 18.01
CA SER A 14 -24.99 -52.83 18.20
C SER A 14 -24.09 -52.59 16.99
N ILE A 15 -23.76 -53.62 16.21
CA ILE A 15 -23.00 -53.49 14.95
C ILE A 15 -23.91 -52.98 13.81
N LEU A 16 -25.19 -53.35 13.81
CA LEU A 16 -26.15 -52.82 12.82
C LEU A 16 -26.63 -51.39 13.13
N SER A 17 -26.59 -50.95 14.38
CA SER A 17 -26.93 -49.58 14.74
C SER A 17 -25.80 -48.58 14.50
N THR A 18 -24.54 -49.03 14.36
CA THR A 18 -23.39 -48.22 14.01
C THR A 18 -23.15 -48.04 12.50
N SER A 19 -23.94 -48.73 11.64
CA SER A 19 -23.78 -48.67 10.18
C SER A 19 -24.81 -47.80 9.44
N SER A 20 -25.57 -46.95 10.16
CA SER A 20 -26.59 -46.08 9.55
C SER A 20 -26.46 -44.59 9.93
N GLU A 21 -25.32 -44.10 10.37
CA GLU A 21 -24.94 -42.74 10.13
C GLU A 21 -24.36 -42.65 8.71
N ARG A 22 -25.25 -42.66 7.71
CA ARG A 22 -24.89 -42.03 6.45
C ARG A 22 -24.58 -40.59 6.80
N ASP A 23 -23.29 -40.23 6.74
CA ASP A 23 -22.87 -38.85 6.59
C ASP A 23 -23.55 -38.28 5.34
N ASP A 24 -24.78 -37.82 5.49
CA ASP A 24 -25.46 -36.99 4.48
C ASP A 24 -24.75 -35.63 4.42
N HIS A 25 -23.50 -35.66 3.92
CA HIS A 25 -22.83 -34.42 3.53
C HIS A 25 -23.65 -33.80 2.40
N PRO A 26 -24.20 -32.59 2.61
CA PRO A 26 -25.03 -31.99 1.59
C PRO A 26 -24.21 -31.82 0.31
N ILE A 27 -24.83 -32.08 -0.83
CA ILE A 27 -24.22 -31.83 -2.14
C ILE A 27 -23.69 -30.39 -2.16
N TRP A 28 -22.50 -30.18 -2.77
CA TRP A 28 -21.77 -28.89 -2.64
C TRP A 28 -22.62 -27.65 -2.97
N TRP A 29 -23.54 -27.70 -3.94
CA TRP A 29 -24.45 -26.59 -4.26
C TRP A 29 -25.59 -26.35 -3.26
N GLU A 30 -25.87 -27.29 -2.35
CA GLU A 30 -26.83 -27.12 -1.24
C GLU A 30 -26.14 -26.54 -0.02
N SER A 31 -24.84 -26.77 0.12
CA SER A 31 -24.05 -26.26 1.23
C SER A 31 -23.86 -24.74 1.14
N ASN A 32 -24.38 -24.00 2.13
CA ASN A 32 -24.15 -22.56 2.23
C ASN A 32 -22.67 -22.18 2.35
N LYS A 33 -21.85 -23.04 2.96
CA LYS A 33 -20.40 -22.83 3.07
C LYS A 33 -19.73 -22.92 1.69
N ALA A 34 -20.12 -23.89 0.86
CA ALA A 34 -19.60 -24.03 -0.49
C ALA A 34 -20.03 -22.87 -1.40
N LYS A 35 -21.27 -22.42 -1.29
CA LYS A 35 -21.74 -21.21 -2.03
C LYS A 35 -20.90 -19.99 -1.67
N VAL A 36 -20.71 -19.71 -0.38
CA VAL A 36 -19.86 -18.57 0.09
C VAL A 36 -18.44 -18.69 -0.45
N PHE A 37 -17.85 -19.90 -0.41
CA PHE A 37 -16.51 -20.14 -0.97
C PHE A 37 -16.47 -19.84 -2.48
N CYS A 38 -17.43 -20.38 -3.25
CA CYS A 38 -17.52 -20.15 -4.69
C CYS A 38 -17.62 -18.65 -5.02
N PHE A 39 -18.48 -17.90 -4.33
CA PHE A 39 -18.60 -16.44 -4.52
C PHE A 39 -17.32 -15.68 -4.15
N ASN A 40 -16.60 -16.13 -3.12
CA ASN A 40 -15.30 -15.54 -2.79
C ASN A 40 -14.28 -15.74 -3.90
N VAL A 41 -14.22 -16.95 -4.46
CA VAL A 41 -13.33 -17.26 -5.59
C VAL A 41 -13.70 -16.43 -6.81
N ILE A 42 -15.00 -16.37 -7.18
CA ILE A 42 -15.47 -15.60 -8.33
C ILE A 42 -15.16 -14.11 -8.15
N SER A 43 -15.40 -13.54 -6.96
CA SER A 43 -15.11 -12.11 -6.70
C SER A 43 -13.61 -11.82 -6.75
N ALA A 44 -12.75 -12.72 -6.27
CA ALA A 44 -11.30 -12.59 -6.37
C ALA A 44 -10.82 -12.70 -7.83
N MET A 45 -11.36 -13.66 -8.59
CA MET A 45 -11.08 -13.81 -10.03
C MET A 45 -11.52 -12.57 -10.81
N TYR A 46 -12.67 -11.99 -10.50
CA TYR A 46 -13.13 -10.73 -11.07
C TYR A 46 -12.12 -9.61 -10.88
N ALA A 47 -11.67 -9.37 -9.64
CA ALA A 47 -10.68 -8.34 -9.36
C ALA A 47 -9.35 -8.59 -10.09
N PHE A 48 -8.89 -9.84 -10.13
CA PHE A 48 -7.68 -10.23 -10.82
C PHE A 48 -7.78 -9.94 -12.32
N VAL A 49 -8.84 -10.41 -12.98
CA VAL A 49 -9.05 -10.19 -14.42
C VAL A 49 -9.17 -8.69 -14.72
N LEU A 50 -9.93 -7.96 -13.91
CA LEU A 50 -10.11 -6.51 -14.08
C LEU A 50 -8.78 -5.76 -13.95
N THR A 51 -7.92 -6.16 -13.00
CA THR A 51 -6.58 -5.57 -12.82
C THR A 51 -5.67 -5.87 -14.03
N ILE A 52 -5.71 -7.09 -14.57
CA ILE A 52 -4.93 -7.44 -15.77
C ILE A 52 -5.42 -6.66 -16.99
N VAL A 53 -6.74 -6.57 -17.21
CA VAL A 53 -7.31 -5.76 -18.30
C VAL A 53 -6.88 -4.30 -18.15
N SER A 54 -6.93 -3.75 -16.94
CA SER A 54 -6.49 -2.39 -16.66
C SER A 54 -5.01 -2.18 -17.00
N LEU A 55 -4.14 -3.13 -16.61
CA LEU A 55 -2.71 -3.08 -16.92
C LEU A 55 -2.46 -3.10 -18.44
N VAL A 56 -3.15 -3.97 -19.16
CA VAL A 56 -3.02 -4.04 -20.63
C VAL A 56 -3.48 -2.75 -21.28
N LEU A 57 -4.57 -2.14 -20.81
CA LEU A 57 -5.06 -0.85 -21.34
C LEU A 57 -4.09 0.29 -21.05
N GLU A 58 -3.49 0.36 -19.86
CA GLU A 58 -2.47 1.36 -19.52
C GLU A 58 -1.22 1.21 -20.41
N LEU A 59 -0.71 0.00 -20.56
CA LEU A 59 0.43 -0.27 -21.43
C LEU A 59 0.11 0.06 -22.90
N SER A 60 -1.09 -0.31 -23.37
CA SER A 60 -1.53 -0.01 -24.74
C SER A 60 -1.68 1.50 -24.99
N SER A 61 -2.21 2.26 -24.05
CA SER A 61 -2.35 3.71 -24.16
C SER A 61 -1.00 4.43 -24.24
N THR A 62 -0.01 3.92 -23.52
CA THR A 62 1.36 4.45 -23.52
C THR A 62 2.08 4.20 -24.86
N TRP A 63 1.78 3.08 -25.53
CA TRP A 63 2.43 2.69 -26.80
C TRP A 63 1.72 3.26 -28.04
N GLN A 64 0.44 3.57 -27.95
CA GLN A 64 -0.31 4.20 -29.03
C GLN A 64 -0.28 5.72 -28.86
N SER A 65 0.54 6.39 -29.67
CA SER A 65 0.66 7.86 -29.78
C SER A 65 -0.61 8.56 -30.32
N ARG A 66 -1.79 8.05 -30.00
CA ARG A 66 -3.07 8.63 -30.38
C ARG A 66 -3.68 9.28 -29.18
N GLY A 67 -4.05 10.55 -29.34
CA GLY A 67 -4.79 11.32 -28.35
C GLY A 67 -5.87 10.47 -27.69
N MET A 68 -6.01 10.59 -26.39
CA MET A 68 -6.74 9.67 -25.53
C MET A 68 -8.05 9.21 -26.15
N SER A 69 -8.10 7.93 -26.44
CA SER A 69 -9.26 7.29 -27.03
C SER A 69 -10.48 7.49 -26.14
N THR A 70 -11.61 7.83 -26.71
CA THR A 70 -12.91 7.91 -26.03
C THR A 70 -13.18 6.66 -25.19
N TRP A 71 -12.71 5.50 -25.66
CA TRP A 71 -12.81 4.23 -24.96
C TRP A 71 -12.05 4.18 -23.63
N TYR A 72 -10.83 4.73 -23.60
CA TYR A 72 -10.04 4.80 -22.36
C TYR A 72 -10.71 5.70 -21.32
N THR A 73 -11.20 6.87 -21.75
CA THR A 73 -11.95 7.77 -20.84
C THR A 73 -13.22 7.12 -20.34
N ALA A 74 -13.97 6.41 -21.20
CA ALA A 74 -15.15 5.65 -20.79
C ALA A 74 -14.79 4.55 -19.78
N PHE A 75 -13.69 3.82 -20.00
CA PHE A 75 -13.17 2.84 -19.06
C PHE A 75 -12.87 3.47 -17.69
N CYS A 76 -12.17 4.60 -17.64
CA CYS A 76 -11.86 5.31 -16.39
C CYS A 76 -13.14 5.74 -15.64
N ILE A 77 -14.13 6.28 -16.37
CA ILE A 77 -15.43 6.67 -15.82
C ILE A 77 -16.17 5.46 -15.26
N CYS A 78 -16.15 4.33 -15.97
CA CYS A 78 -16.72 3.07 -15.51
C CYS A 78 -16.05 2.59 -14.21
N MET A 79 -14.73 2.57 -14.15
CA MET A 79 -13.96 2.12 -12.98
C MET A 79 -14.32 2.93 -11.73
N TYR A 80 -14.16 4.25 -11.78
CA TYR A 80 -14.49 5.12 -10.65
C TYR A 80 -15.98 5.20 -10.37
N GLY A 81 -16.83 5.26 -11.41
CA GLY A 81 -18.28 5.35 -11.27
C GLY A 81 -18.87 4.13 -10.57
N THR A 82 -18.45 2.92 -10.94
CA THR A 82 -18.89 1.68 -10.29
C THR A 82 -18.41 1.63 -8.83
N ALA A 83 -17.19 2.07 -8.54
CA ALA A 83 -16.68 2.13 -7.17
C ALA A 83 -17.45 3.14 -6.30
N VAL A 84 -17.75 4.33 -6.83
CA VAL A 84 -18.57 5.33 -6.13
C VAL A 84 -19.97 4.79 -5.89
N PHE A 85 -20.61 4.18 -6.90
CA PHE A 85 -21.93 3.55 -6.75
C PHE A 85 -21.93 2.46 -5.66
N PHE A 86 -20.90 1.63 -5.63
CA PHE A 86 -20.74 0.61 -4.60
C PHE A 86 -20.62 1.25 -3.20
N TYR A 87 -19.81 2.29 -3.03
CA TYR A 87 -19.71 2.97 -1.74
C TYR A 87 -21.04 3.61 -1.32
N VAL A 88 -21.76 4.24 -2.25
CA VAL A 88 -23.10 4.79 -1.96
C VAL A 88 -24.03 3.67 -1.47
N HIS A 89 -24.03 2.51 -2.15
CA HIS A 89 -24.78 1.34 -1.69
C HIS A 89 -24.32 0.90 -0.28
N LEU A 90 -23.01 0.77 -0.05
CA LEU A 90 -22.44 0.36 1.24
C LEU A 90 -22.88 1.31 2.37
N TYR A 91 -22.85 2.62 2.12
CA TYR A 91 -23.25 3.61 3.10
C TYR A 91 -24.74 3.58 3.40
N LEU A 92 -25.59 3.52 2.39
CA LEU A 92 -27.05 3.56 2.56
C LEU A 92 -27.63 2.27 3.13
N PHE A 93 -27.15 1.11 2.67
CA PHE A 93 -27.75 -0.18 3.02
C PHE A 93 -27.06 -0.89 4.19
N ILE A 94 -25.76 -0.62 4.40
CA ILE A 94 -24.97 -1.38 5.38
C ILE A 94 -24.52 -0.48 6.54
N ILE A 95 -23.95 0.71 6.27
CA ILE A 95 -23.35 1.55 7.34
C ILE A 95 -24.41 2.39 8.06
N TYR A 96 -25.29 3.05 7.32
CA TYR A 96 -26.34 3.91 7.86
C TYR A 96 -27.75 3.45 7.45
N PRO A 97 -28.16 2.21 7.77
CA PRO A 97 -29.45 1.66 7.38
C PRO A 97 -30.63 2.44 7.97
N HIS A 98 -30.42 3.23 9.04
CA HIS A 98 -31.47 4.05 9.65
C HIS A 98 -32.06 5.08 8.68
N ILE A 99 -31.26 5.61 7.74
CA ILE A 99 -31.76 6.54 6.72
C ILE A 99 -32.78 5.84 5.84
N LEU A 100 -32.45 4.64 5.37
CA LEU A 100 -33.33 3.86 4.51
C LEU A 100 -34.51 3.30 5.28
N ASN A 101 -34.28 2.88 6.53
CA ASN A 101 -35.37 2.40 7.42
C ASN A 101 -36.43 3.48 7.67
N PHE A 102 -36.03 4.75 7.78
CA PHE A 102 -36.98 5.86 7.87
C PHE A 102 -37.91 5.93 6.64
N PHE A 103 -37.37 5.75 5.43
CA PHE A 103 -38.18 5.70 4.21
C PHE A 103 -39.03 4.42 4.13
N ILE A 104 -38.47 3.27 4.52
CA ILE A 104 -39.18 1.98 4.56
C ILE A 104 -40.38 2.04 5.52
N ASP A 105 -40.21 2.62 6.71
CA ASP A 105 -41.32 2.81 7.67
C ASP A 105 -42.40 3.70 7.10
N ARG A 106 -42.04 4.76 6.39
CA ARG A 106 -43.01 5.65 5.73
C ARG A 106 -43.77 4.91 4.64
N ILE A 107 -43.09 4.09 3.83
CA ILE A 107 -43.72 3.26 2.79
C ILE A 107 -44.61 2.17 3.41
N ASN A 108 -44.12 1.50 4.47
CA ASN A 108 -44.88 0.47 5.17
C ASN A 108 -46.21 0.98 5.78
N GLY A 109 -46.30 2.30 6.04
CA GLY A 109 -47.57 2.94 6.46
C GLY A 109 -48.62 2.98 5.36
N TYR A 110 -48.24 2.85 4.08
CA TYR A 110 -49.17 2.89 2.94
C TYR A 110 -49.47 1.50 2.35
N PHE A 111 -48.63 0.48 2.62
CA PHE A 111 -48.78 -0.85 2.04
C PHE A 111 -49.12 -1.91 3.09
N GLN A 112 -50.03 -2.85 2.73
CA GLN A 112 -50.38 -3.98 3.60
C GLN A 112 -49.22 -4.98 3.81
N LYS A 113 -48.37 -5.15 2.82
CA LYS A 113 -47.18 -6.01 2.89
C LYS A 113 -45.99 -5.21 3.42
N LYS A 114 -45.60 -5.44 4.67
CA LYS A 114 -44.48 -4.75 5.31
C LYS A 114 -43.15 -5.22 4.75
N ILE A 115 -42.31 -4.26 4.35
CA ILE A 115 -40.90 -4.50 3.97
C ILE A 115 -40.09 -4.63 5.26
N PRO A 116 -39.26 -5.67 5.41
CA PRO A 116 -38.43 -5.82 6.61
C PRO A 116 -37.40 -4.68 6.73
N LEU A 117 -37.19 -4.20 7.96
CA LEU A 117 -36.19 -3.19 8.27
C LEU A 117 -34.79 -3.78 8.14
N LEU A 118 -33.84 -2.94 7.69
CA LEU A 118 -32.44 -3.31 7.59
C LEU A 118 -31.79 -3.33 8.98
N GLU A 119 -30.97 -4.36 9.22
CA GLU A 119 -30.24 -4.50 10.48
C GLU A 119 -29.08 -3.51 10.56
N THR A 120 -28.84 -2.95 11.76
CA THR A 120 -27.68 -2.10 12.01
C THR A 120 -26.40 -2.92 12.03
N PRO A 121 -25.32 -2.46 11.38
CA PRO A 121 -24.07 -3.19 11.34
C PRO A 121 -23.38 -3.19 12.72
N LYS A 122 -22.66 -4.26 13.01
CA LYS A 122 -21.78 -4.31 14.18
C LYS A 122 -20.40 -3.73 13.83
N HIS A 123 -19.94 -2.77 14.64
CA HIS A 123 -18.61 -2.16 14.50
C HIS A 123 -17.56 -2.79 15.45
N ASP A 124 -17.72 -4.08 15.76
CA ASP A 124 -16.88 -4.82 16.71
C ASP A 124 -15.72 -5.57 16.05
N GLY A 125 -15.45 -5.31 14.77
CA GLY A 125 -14.33 -5.89 14.04
C GLY A 125 -12.96 -5.46 14.60
N GLU A 126 -11.93 -6.28 14.41
CA GLU A 126 -10.56 -5.96 14.83
C GLU A 126 -9.98 -4.70 14.16
N GLY A 127 -10.61 -4.24 13.09
CA GLY A 127 -10.21 -3.09 12.30
C GLY A 127 -9.17 -3.47 11.23
N ALA A 128 -9.38 -2.99 10.02
CA ALA A 128 -8.43 -3.14 8.94
C ALA A 128 -7.33 -2.08 9.07
N GLY A 129 -6.15 -2.50 9.48
CA GLY A 129 -4.97 -1.67 9.62
C GLY A 129 -4.86 -0.88 10.93
N THR A 130 -3.62 -0.53 11.26
CA THR A 130 -3.25 0.23 12.45
C THR A 130 -3.75 1.67 12.38
N LEU A 131 -3.79 2.39 13.50
CA LEU A 131 -4.14 3.82 13.52
C LEU A 131 -3.17 4.63 12.64
N TYR A 132 -1.88 4.29 12.68
CA TYR A 132 -0.84 4.99 11.90
C TYR A 132 -1.04 4.81 10.39
N LEU A 133 -1.38 3.59 9.96
CA LEU A 133 -1.69 3.30 8.57
C LEU A 133 -2.92 4.09 8.08
N ARG A 134 -3.97 4.16 8.92
CA ARG A 134 -5.18 4.94 8.59
C ARG A 134 -4.93 6.44 8.55
N LEU A 135 -4.07 6.95 9.46
CA LEU A 135 -3.65 8.36 9.45
C LEU A 135 -2.81 8.67 8.20
N GLY A 136 -1.92 7.75 7.80
CA GLY A 136 -1.17 7.83 6.55
C GLY A 136 -2.10 7.86 5.33
N ALA A 137 -3.08 6.97 5.26
CA ALA A 137 -4.08 6.96 4.20
C ALA A 137 -4.87 8.29 4.14
N LEU A 138 -5.26 8.85 5.29
CA LEU A 138 -5.91 10.16 5.36
C LEU A 138 -5.02 11.26 4.78
N LEU A 139 -3.77 11.36 5.25
CA LEU A 139 -2.82 12.39 4.82
C LEU A 139 -2.52 12.29 3.32
N PHE A 140 -2.16 11.08 2.86
CA PHE A 140 -1.81 10.86 1.47
C PHE A 140 -3.00 11.03 0.54
N GLY A 141 -4.18 10.56 0.92
CA GLY A 141 -5.39 10.73 0.10
C GLY A 141 -5.84 12.19 0.00
N LEU A 142 -5.73 12.98 1.08
CA LEU A 142 -6.03 14.42 1.03
C LEU A 142 -5.05 15.17 0.12
N LEU A 143 -3.74 14.91 0.28
CA LEU A 143 -2.72 15.51 -0.58
C LEU A 143 -2.87 15.06 -2.04
N GLY A 144 -3.13 13.77 -2.27
CA GLY A 144 -3.36 13.23 -3.61
C GLY A 144 -4.62 13.80 -4.28
N SER A 145 -5.66 14.13 -3.51
CA SER A 145 -6.87 14.77 -4.04
C SER A 145 -6.60 16.16 -4.64
N VAL A 146 -5.55 16.86 -4.16
CA VAL A 146 -5.13 18.14 -4.74
C VAL A 146 -4.66 17.97 -6.18
N LEU A 147 -4.03 16.82 -6.51
CA LEU A 147 -3.63 16.49 -7.89
C LEU A 147 -4.84 16.50 -8.83
N TYR A 148 -5.89 15.76 -8.48
CA TYR A 148 -7.11 15.68 -9.29
C TYR A 148 -7.86 17.01 -9.35
N GLY A 149 -7.89 17.78 -8.24
CA GLY A 149 -8.48 19.12 -8.21
C GLY A 149 -7.76 20.08 -9.15
N THR A 150 -6.43 20.00 -9.19
CA THR A 150 -5.63 20.82 -10.11
C THR A 150 -5.85 20.39 -11.56
N GLU A 151 -6.00 19.10 -11.86
CA GLU A 151 -6.37 18.63 -13.21
C GLU A 151 -7.74 19.13 -13.65
N ILE A 152 -8.73 19.14 -12.75
CA ILE A 152 -10.05 19.72 -13.04
C ILE A 152 -9.92 21.21 -13.38
N PHE A 153 -9.18 21.97 -12.56
CA PHE A 153 -8.93 23.41 -12.82
C PHE A 153 -8.29 23.62 -14.19
N LEU A 154 -7.26 22.84 -14.53
CA LEU A 154 -6.60 22.93 -15.83
C LEU A 154 -7.52 22.52 -17.01
N CYS A 155 -8.47 21.62 -16.78
CA CYS A 155 -9.48 21.30 -17.79
C CYS A 155 -10.42 22.47 -18.09
N PHE A 156 -10.78 23.28 -17.11
CA PHE A 156 -11.59 24.50 -17.33
C PHE A 156 -10.79 25.60 -18.02
N TYR A 157 -9.50 25.69 -17.75
CA TYR A 157 -8.63 26.71 -18.34
C TYR A 157 -8.31 26.43 -19.82
N ASP A 158 -8.44 25.18 -20.27
CA ASP A 158 -8.12 24.76 -21.64
C ASP A 158 -9.39 24.47 -22.46
N GLU A 159 -9.75 25.38 -23.34
CA GLU A 159 -10.94 25.33 -24.21
C GLU A 159 -11.03 24.08 -25.11
N LYS A 160 -9.91 23.35 -25.31
CA LYS A 160 -9.85 22.16 -26.20
C LYS A 160 -10.23 20.85 -25.53
N ARG A 161 -10.52 20.83 -24.23
CA ARG A 161 -10.80 19.57 -23.52
C ARG A 161 -12.28 19.19 -23.50
N ASN A 162 -12.54 17.89 -23.71
CA ASN A 162 -13.88 17.32 -23.66
C ASN A 162 -14.40 17.25 -22.21
N ALA A 163 -15.69 17.47 -22.01
CA ALA A 163 -16.36 17.36 -20.71
C ALA A 163 -16.16 16.00 -20.01
N SER A 164 -15.94 14.94 -20.76
CA SER A 164 -15.69 13.58 -20.22
C SER A 164 -14.45 13.49 -19.33
N TRP A 165 -13.43 14.33 -19.56
CA TRP A 165 -12.24 14.42 -18.71
C TRP A 165 -12.55 15.00 -17.34
N ILE A 166 -13.36 16.05 -17.31
CA ILE A 166 -13.81 16.68 -16.07
C ILE A 166 -14.59 15.64 -15.24
N VAL A 167 -15.50 14.89 -15.88
CA VAL A 167 -16.27 13.81 -15.22
C VAL A 167 -15.34 12.75 -14.63
N ARG A 168 -14.31 12.32 -15.37
CA ARG A 168 -13.30 11.36 -14.88
C ARG A 168 -12.65 11.83 -13.59
N TYR A 169 -12.14 13.07 -13.55
CA TYR A 169 -11.45 13.59 -12.37
C TYR A 169 -12.38 13.90 -11.20
N ILE A 170 -13.62 14.33 -11.47
CA ILE A 170 -14.65 14.49 -10.43
C ILE A 170 -14.94 13.14 -9.77
N LEU A 171 -15.12 12.08 -10.55
CA LEU A 171 -15.34 10.74 -10.01
C LEU A 171 -14.13 10.22 -9.24
N ALA A 172 -12.90 10.49 -9.70
CA ALA A 172 -11.67 10.12 -9.00
C ALA A 172 -11.55 10.80 -7.63
N ILE A 173 -11.83 12.11 -7.56
CA ILE A 173 -11.86 12.88 -6.30
C ILE A 173 -12.95 12.33 -5.37
N LEU A 174 -14.16 12.15 -5.87
CA LEU A 174 -15.29 11.65 -5.09
C LEU A 174 -15.00 10.26 -4.53
N PHE A 175 -14.47 9.35 -5.36
CA PHE A 175 -14.02 8.03 -4.93
C PHE A 175 -12.98 8.12 -3.82
N THR A 176 -11.94 8.94 -3.99
CA THR A 176 -10.87 9.11 -3.01
C THR A 176 -11.41 9.62 -1.68
N PHE A 177 -12.26 10.66 -1.67
CA PHE A 177 -12.84 11.21 -0.43
C PHE A 177 -13.75 10.22 0.30
N ILE A 178 -14.63 9.53 -0.42
CA ILE A 178 -15.51 8.52 0.18
C ILE A 178 -14.66 7.38 0.77
N GLN A 179 -13.62 6.96 0.05
CA GLN A 179 -12.74 5.88 0.50
C GLN A 179 -11.89 6.29 1.71
N ILE A 180 -11.37 7.52 1.77
CA ILE A 180 -10.68 8.08 2.96
C ILE A 180 -11.61 8.01 4.18
N HIS A 181 -12.85 8.51 4.04
CA HIS A 181 -13.82 8.47 5.12
C HIS A 181 -14.13 7.02 5.54
N PHE A 182 -14.29 6.12 4.58
CA PHE A 182 -14.52 4.71 4.85
C PHE A 182 -13.35 4.07 5.63
N ILE A 183 -12.12 4.25 5.18
CA ILE A 183 -10.91 3.70 5.82
C ILE A 183 -10.75 4.27 7.22
N PHE A 184 -10.97 5.56 7.41
CA PHE A 184 -10.74 6.21 8.70
C PHE A 184 -11.82 5.88 9.73
N CYS A 185 -13.10 5.98 9.34
CA CYS A 185 -14.24 5.85 10.26
C CYS A 185 -14.79 4.41 10.35
N ASN A 186 -14.77 3.65 9.26
CA ASN A 186 -15.50 2.39 9.13
C ASN A 186 -14.61 1.15 8.94
N SER A 187 -13.30 1.25 9.17
CA SER A 187 -12.37 0.12 9.03
C SER A 187 -12.67 -1.08 9.94
N LYS A 188 -13.52 -0.92 10.96
CA LYS A 188 -13.96 -1.97 11.89
C LYS A 188 -15.28 -2.62 11.51
N ILE A 189 -15.84 -2.28 10.36
CA ILE A 189 -17.14 -2.82 9.93
C ILE A 189 -17.00 -4.32 9.66
N LYS A 190 -18.01 -5.09 10.13
CA LYS A 190 -18.14 -6.51 9.82
C LYS A 190 -19.18 -6.69 8.71
N LEU A 191 -18.72 -7.09 7.55
CA LEU A 191 -19.61 -7.49 6.45
C LEU A 191 -20.14 -8.90 6.69
N LYS A 192 -21.40 -9.15 6.35
CA LYS A 192 -22.00 -10.50 6.43
C LYS A 192 -21.34 -11.41 5.37
N LYS A 193 -21.13 -12.71 5.72
CA LYS A 193 -20.60 -13.70 4.76
C LYS A 193 -21.45 -13.84 3.51
N THR A 194 -22.74 -13.65 3.65
CA THR A 194 -23.75 -13.81 2.59
C THR A 194 -23.98 -12.55 1.77
N ASP A 195 -23.30 -11.46 2.07
CA ASP A 195 -23.42 -10.21 1.32
C ASP A 195 -22.49 -10.25 0.09
N PHE A 196 -23.05 -10.78 -1.01
CA PHE A 196 -22.30 -10.95 -2.27
C PHE A 196 -21.97 -9.63 -2.93
N LEU A 197 -22.88 -8.64 -2.89
CA LEU A 197 -22.65 -7.33 -3.47
C LEU A 197 -21.52 -6.60 -2.76
N ALA A 198 -21.47 -6.66 -1.42
CA ALA A 198 -20.35 -6.11 -0.65
C ALA A 198 -19.02 -6.81 -0.99
N SER A 199 -19.06 -8.12 -1.26
CA SER A 199 -17.88 -8.88 -1.66
C SER A 199 -17.33 -8.45 -3.01
N PHE A 200 -18.18 -8.36 -4.03
CA PHE A 200 -17.78 -7.90 -5.37
C PHE A 200 -17.36 -6.44 -5.36
N GLY A 201 -18.07 -5.58 -4.64
CA GLY A 201 -17.74 -4.17 -4.54
C GLY A 201 -16.39 -3.90 -3.86
N MET A 202 -16.06 -4.63 -2.78
CA MET A 202 -14.72 -4.55 -2.17
C MET A 202 -13.63 -4.99 -3.13
N MET A 203 -13.86 -6.08 -3.88
CA MET A 203 -12.92 -6.55 -4.90
C MET A 203 -12.79 -5.58 -6.08
N HIS A 204 -13.89 -4.92 -6.47
CA HIS A 204 -13.83 -3.84 -7.46
C HIS A 204 -13.01 -2.66 -6.97
N CYS A 205 -13.18 -2.23 -5.71
CA CYS A 205 -12.37 -1.17 -5.11
C CYS A 205 -10.88 -1.53 -5.07
N ILE A 206 -10.53 -2.80 -4.81
CA ILE A 206 -9.14 -3.28 -4.89
C ILE A 206 -8.62 -3.09 -6.32
N ALA A 207 -9.36 -3.56 -7.33
CA ALA A 207 -8.95 -3.43 -8.73
C ALA A 207 -8.79 -1.96 -9.16
N VAL A 208 -9.71 -1.06 -8.73
CA VAL A 208 -9.61 0.39 -9.01
C VAL A 208 -8.36 0.99 -8.36
N ASN A 209 -8.05 0.65 -7.12
CA ASN A 209 -6.86 1.16 -6.45
C ASN A 209 -5.56 0.63 -7.09
N LEU A 210 -5.48 -0.66 -7.44
CA LEU A 210 -4.33 -1.23 -8.13
C LEU A 210 -4.16 -0.64 -9.53
N TRP A 211 -5.25 -0.46 -10.26
CA TRP A 211 -5.22 0.24 -11.54
C TRP A 211 -4.74 1.69 -11.38
N SER A 212 -5.31 2.47 -10.45
CA SER A 212 -4.86 3.84 -10.15
C SER A 212 -3.37 3.88 -9.82
N TRP A 213 -2.89 2.95 -9.00
CA TRP A 213 -1.48 2.82 -8.68
C TRP A 213 -0.61 2.65 -9.94
N ILE A 214 -0.99 1.70 -10.81
CA ILE A 214 -0.27 1.43 -12.08
C ILE A 214 -0.30 2.67 -12.99
N SER A 215 -1.48 3.26 -13.23
CA SER A 215 -1.68 4.43 -14.08
C SER A 215 -0.80 5.61 -13.65
N LEU A 216 -0.80 5.92 -12.35
CA LEU A 216 0.00 7.02 -11.80
C LEU A 216 1.51 6.74 -11.86
N CYS A 217 1.94 5.49 -11.65
CA CYS A 217 3.33 5.08 -11.84
C CYS A 217 3.78 5.25 -13.30
N MET A 218 2.93 4.86 -14.26
CA MET A 218 3.21 5.04 -15.70
C MET A 218 3.27 6.51 -16.09
N ALA A 219 2.33 7.33 -15.63
CA ALA A 219 2.33 8.78 -15.87
C ALA A 219 3.60 9.47 -15.33
N LYS A 220 4.05 9.08 -14.13
CA LYS A 220 5.30 9.56 -13.54
C LYS A 220 6.51 9.17 -14.38
N THR A 221 6.53 7.93 -14.89
CA THR A 221 7.59 7.41 -15.76
C THR A 221 7.66 8.22 -17.05
N ASN A 222 6.54 8.38 -17.75
CA ASN A 222 6.45 9.11 -19.02
C ASN A 222 6.94 10.56 -18.84
N TYR A 223 6.50 11.24 -17.78
CA TYR A 223 6.96 12.61 -17.49
C TYR A 223 8.49 12.71 -17.31
N LYS A 224 9.10 11.76 -16.57
CA LYS A 224 10.56 11.76 -16.34
C LYS A 224 11.34 11.51 -17.63
N VAL A 225 10.86 10.60 -18.46
CA VAL A 225 11.47 10.32 -19.77
C VAL A 225 11.41 11.55 -20.66
N LEU A 226 10.26 12.21 -20.76
CA LEU A 226 10.07 13.45 -21.53
C LEU A 226 10.97 14.60 -21.03
N LYS A 227 11.06 14.80 -19.70
CA LYS A 227 11.91 15.85 -19.12
C LYS A 227 13.38 15.63 -19.48
N LYS A 228 13.85 14.39 -19.49
CA LYS A 228 15.23 14.07 -19.88
C LYS A 228 15.47 14.23 -21.38
N ALA A 229 14.55 13.77 -22.22
CA ALA A 229 14.65 13.96 -23.67
C ALA A 229 14.76 15.45 -24.04
N LYS A 230 13.95 16.31 -23.41
CA LYS A 230 14.03 17.77 -23.60
C LYS A 230 15.40 18.35 -23.19
N LYS A 231 15.99 17.87 -22.08
CA LYS A 231 17.32 18.33 -21.62
C LYS A 231 18.42 17.94 -22.63
N TYR A 232 18.39 16.75 -23.20
CA TYR A 232 19.37 16.30 -24.20
C TYR A 232 19.27 17.09 -25.51
N ASN A 233 18.07 17.37 -26.01
CA ASN A 233 17.88 18.16 -27.23
C ASN A 233 18.35 19.61 -27.11
N THR A 234 18.31 20.18 -25.90
CA THR A 234 18.82 21.55 -25.66
C THR A 234 20.34 21.58 -25.59
N THR A 235 21.00 20.47 -25.27
CA THR A 235 22.47 20.42 -25.10
C THR A 235 23.21 20.00 -26.38
N THR A 236 22.54 19.38 -27.36
CA THR A 236 23.15 18.82 -28.58
C THR A 236 22.81 19.59 -29.87
N VAL A 237 22.62 20.90 -29.81
CA VAL A 237 22.65 21.74 -31.02
C VAL A 237 24.10 21.97 -31.40
N SER A 238 24.75 20.92 -31.93
CA SER A 238 26.00 21.02 -32.69
C SER A 238 25.69 20.83 -34.19
N PRO A 239 26.33 21.57 -35.11
CA PRO A 239 25.94 21.63 -36.52
C PRO A 239 26.25 20.36 -37.34
N ASP A 240 26.92 19.36 -36.77
CA ASP A 240 27.40 18.17 -37.50
C ASP A 240 27.02 16.87 -36.78
N GLY A 241 25.84 16.28 -37.13
CA GLY A 241 25.53 14.95 -36.57
C GLY A 241 24.15 14.40 -36.97
N ILE A 242 24.07 13.75 -38.13
CA ILE A 242 22.82 13.24 -38.71
C ILE A 242 22.30 11.93 -38.08
N GLU A 243 23.06 11.21 -37.24
CA GLU A 243 22.68 9.86 -36.79
C GLU A 243 21.94 9.75 -35.46
N SER A 244 21.93 10.77 -34.60
CA SER A 244 21.17 10.73 -33.34
C SER A 244 19.71 11.19 -33.47
N THR A 245 19.33 11.74 -34.59
CA THR A 245 18.07 12.47 -34.77
C THR A 245 16.86 11.54 -34.91
N THR A 246 17.03 10.30 -35.39
CA THR A 246 15.92 9.43 -35.76
C THR A 246 15.30 8.75 -34.53
N GLU A 247 16.09 8.28 -33.58
CA GLU A 247 15.56 7.70 -32.32
C GLU A 247 14.91 8.76 -31.42
N VAL A 248 15.51 9.95 -31.33
CA VAL A 248 14.97 11.07 -30.56
C VAL A 248 13.69 11.62 -31.22
N LEU A 249 13.66 11.71 -32.55
CA LEU A 249 12.48 12.15 -33.31
C LEU A 249 11.33 11.11 -33.20
N LEU A 250 11.63 9.81 -33.21
CA LEU A 250 10.66 8.74 -33.01
C LEU A 250 10.11 8.79 -31.58
N TYR A 251 10.96 9.08 -30.59
CA TYR A 251 10.57 9.30 -29.20
C TYR A 251 9.69 10.55 -29.05
N GLU A 252 10.07 11.68 -29.66
CA GLU A 252 9.27 12.93 -29.63
C GLU A 252 7.90 12.77 -30.28
N THR A 253 7.82 12.08 -31.44
CA THR A 253 6.54 11.84 -32.12
C THR A 253 5.64 10.87 -31.36
N THR A 254 6.22 9.89 -30.69
CA THR A 254 5.48 8.89 -29.90
C THR A 254 4.91 9.52 -28.60
N PHE A 255 5.66 10.42 -27.94
CA PHE A 255 5.30 11.01 -26.65
C PHE A 255 4.68 12.43 -26.76
N ARG A 256 4.67 13.05 -27.92
CA ARG A 256 4.12 14.42 -28.12
C ARG A 256 2.61 14.51 -27.81
N ASN A 257 1.88 13.40 -27.89
CA ASN A 257 0.46 13.33 -27.54
C ASN A 257 0.20 13.05 -26.05
N ASP A 258 1.21 12.56 -25.29
CA ASP A 258 1.11 12.30 -23.85
C ASP A 258 1.22 13.59 -23.01
N GLU A 259 1.67 14.71 -23.59
CA GLU A 259 1.65 16.02 -22.91
C GLU A 259 0.23 16.43 -22.47
N GLN A 260 -0.80 15.85 -23.06
CA GLN A 260 -2.20 16.11 -22.70
C GLN A 260 -2.68 15.31 -21.49
N GLU A 261 -2.02 14.20 -21.13
CA GLU A 261 -2.56 13.30 -20.13
C GLU A 261 -2.36 13.80 -18.68
N MET A 262 -1.24 14.45 -18.39
CA MET A 262 -1.00 15.06 -17.08
C MET A 262 -0.33 16.43 -17.17
N ARG A 263 -1.12 17.44 -17.48
CA ARG A 263 -0.66 18.83 -17.52
C ARG A 263 -0.17 19.35 -16.19
N VAL A 264 -0.67 18.81 -15.08
CA VAL A 264 -0.20 19.17 -13.74
C VAL A 264 1.29 18.92 -13.62
N LEU A 265 1.81 17.79 -14.16
CA LEU A 265 3.24 17.50 -14.12
C LEU A 265 4.08 18.50 -14.90
N THR A 266 3.59 18.96 -16.05
CA THR A 266 4.30 19.95 -16.88
C THR A 266 4.22 21.35 -16.29
N LYS A 267 3.11 21.73 -15.64
CA LYS A 267 2.88 23.05 -15.06
C LYS A 267 3.46 23.22 -13.65
N LEU A 268 3.29 22.24 -12.78
CA LEU A 268 3.74 22.30 -11.38
C LEU A 268 5.05 21.54 -11.11
N GLY A 269 5.56 20.79 -12.09
CA GLY A 269 6.87 20.13 -12.01
C GLY A 269 7.05 19.25 -10.75
N SER A 270 7.98 19.64 -9.89
CA SER A 270 8.33 18.90 -8.67
C SER A 270 7.16 18.76 -7.68
N ALA A 271 6.32 19.79 -7.56
CA ALA A 271 5.14 19.76 -6.68
C ALA A 271 4.10 18.73 -7.16
N ALA A 272 3.83 18.68 -8.47
CA ALA A 272 2.93 17.66 -9.03
C ALA A 272 3.47 16.26 -8.82
N ASN A 273 4.78 16.05 -8.97
CA ASN A 273 5.42 14.77 -8.75
C ASN A 273 5.31 14.29 -7.28
N PHE A 274 5.38 15.24 -6.33
CA PHE A 274 5.11 14.95 -4.92
C PHE A 274 3.65 14.54 -4.69
N LEU A 275 2.68 15.31 -5.19
CA LEU A 275 1.24 15.01 -5.07
C LEU A 275 0.89 13.66 -5.70
N LEU A 276 1.50 13.35 -6.85
CA LEU A 276 1.33 12.06 -7.53
C LEU A 276 1.87 10.91 -6.67
N THR A 277 3.03 11.09 -6.04
CA THR A 277 3.59 10.08 -5.12
C THR A 277 2.64 9.84 -3.95
N THR A 278 2.05 10.87 -3.35
CA THR A 278 1.09 10.69 -2.25
C THR A 278 -0.17 9.93 -2.68
N GLN A 279 -0.67 10.14 -3.89
CA GLN A 279 -1.81 9.38 -4.41
C GLN A 279 -1.47 7.92 -4.69
N VAL A 280 -0.26 7.63 -5.15
CA VAL A 280 0.28 6.27 -5.33
C VAL A 280 0.30 5.53 -3.98
N GLU A 281 0.83 6.16 -2.94
CA GLU A 281 0.88 5.62 -1.58
C GLU A 281 -0.53 5.35 -1.02
N PHE A 282 -1.45 6.30 -1.20
CA PHE A 282 -2.84 6.14 -0.79
C PHE A 282 -3.50 4.92 -1.46
N SER A 283 -3.33 4.77 -2.77
CA SER A 283 -3.96 3.70 -3.54
C SER A 283 -3.53 2.31 -3.04
N LEU A 284 -2.24 2.13 -2.72
CA LEU A 284 -1.72 0.86 -2.22
C LEU A 284 -2.27 0.52 -0.82
N ILE A 285 -2.29 1.50 0.08
CA ILE A 285 -2.87 1.32 1.43
C ILE A 285 -4.36 1.00 1.33
N ALA A 286 -5.09 1.72 0.48
CA ALA A 286 -6.53 1.55 0.30
C ALA A 286 -6.89 0.17 -0.28
N ALA A 287 -6.11 -0.33 -1.25
CA ALA A 287 -6.25 -1.70 -1.78
C ALA A 287 -6.09 -2.74 -0.68
N ALA A 288 -5.05 -2.60 0.16
CA ALA A 288 -4.78 -3.53 1.25
C ALA A 288 -5.88 -3.52 2.33
N VAL A 289 -6.38 -2.34 2.71
CA VAL A 289 -7.49 -2.22 3.67
C VAL A 289 -8.76 -2.87 3.12
N CYS A 290 -9.13 -2.62 1.86
CA CYS A 290 -10.28 -3.28 1.22
C CYS A 290 -10.11 -4.80 1.19
N PHE A 291 -8.91 -5.30 0.90
CA PHE A 291 -8.61 -6.74 0.90
C PHE A 291 -8.81 -7.37 2.28
N ILE A 292 -8.38 -6.74 3.34
CA ILE A 292 -8.55 -7.25 4.71
C ILE A 292 -10.03 -7.28 5.10
N ILE A 293 -10.79 -6.23 4.81
CA ILE A 293 -12.22 -6.19 5.10
C ILE A 293 -12.95 -7.31 4.34
N TRP A 294 -12.60 -7.54 3.08
CA TRP A 294 -13.14 -8.65 2.31
C TRP A 294 -12.73 -10.01 2.87
N LYS A 295 -11.47 -10.21 3.26
CA LYS A 295 -10.95 -11.48 3.78
C LYS A 295 -11.60 -11.88 5.10
N TYR A 296 -11.80 -10.93 6.02
CA TYR A 296 -12.33 -11.19 7.36
C TYR A 296 -13.84 -10.99 7.49
N LYS A 297 -14.57 -10.92 6.38
CA LYS A 297 -16.03 -10.82 6.42
C LYS A 297 -16.64 -12.02 7.15
N GLY A 298 -17.56 -11.73 8.09
CA GLY A 298 -18.26 -12.74 8.89
C GLY A 298 -17.37 -13.54 9.83
N ALA A 299 -16.15 -13.10 10.15
CA ALA A 299 -15.37 -13.69 11.23
C ALA A 299 -16.04 -13.37 12.58
N GLU A 300 -16.32 -14.41 13.36
CA GLU A 300 -16.81 -14.24 14.73
C GLU A 300 -15.63 -13.87 15.62
N THR A 301 -15.66 -12.68 16.17
CA THR A 301 -14.71 -12.29 17.22
C THR A 301 -15.37 -12.50 18.57
N HIS A 302 -14.86 -13.43 19.36
CA HIS A 302 -15.32 -13.71 20.72
C HIS A 302 -14.90 -12.67 21.76
N ARG A 303 -14.51 -11.46 21.36
CA ARG A 303 -14.08 -10.43 22.32
C ARG A 303 -15.01 -9.22 22.33
N GLU A 304 -15.71 -9.04 23.43
CA GLU A 304 -16.29 -7.75 23.81
C GLU A 304 -15.17 -6.70 23.92
N GLY A 305 -15.01 -5.91 22.87
CA GLY A 305 -13.97 -4.88 22.82
C GLY A 305 -14.29 -3.67 23.70
N ARG A 306 -13.90 -3.68 24.98
CA ARG A 306 -13.82 -2.44 25.77
C ARG A 306 -13.05 -1.39 24.96
N LYS A 307 -13.63 -0.18 24.76
CA LYS A 307 -12.99 0.97 24.11
C LYS A 307 -11.63 1.22 24.76
N LYS A 308 -10.53 0.81 24.10
CA LYS A 308 -9.17 1.02 24.58
C LYS A 308 -8.81 2.49 24.36
N MET A 309 -8.73 3.28 25.43
CA MET A 309 -8.13 4.62 25.34
C MET A 309 -6.65 4.47 25.01
N ILE A 310 -6.22 5.12 23.93
CA ILE A 310 -4.82 5.17 23.53
C ILE A 310 -4.08 6.06 24.55
N ARG A 311 -3.25 5.45 25.39
CA ARG A 311 -2.32 6.18 26.26
C ARG A 311 -0.92 6.08 25.68
N PHE A 312 -0.35 7.21 25.29
CA PHE A 312 1.05 7.30 24.89
C PHE A 312 1.92 7.39 26.16
N ASP A 313 2.69 6.34 26.43
CA ASP A 313 3.70 6.37 27.48
C ASP A 313 5.07 6.70 26.87
N CYS A 314 5.46 7.97 26.97
CA CYS A 314 6.72 8.48 26.44
C CYS A 314 7.93 8.21 27.36
N LYS A 315 7.78 7.41 28.42
CA LYS A 315 8.90 7.09 29.30
C LYS A 315 9.98 6.34 28.53
N ARG A 316 11.23 6.73 28.76
CA ARG A 316 12.43 6.12 28.18
C ARG A 316 12.46 6.10 26.63
N THR A 317 12.04 7.20 25.98
CA THR A 317 12.12 7.36 24.52
C THR A 317 13.01 8.52 24.10
N THR A 318 13.35 9.40 25.03
CA THR A 318 14.01 10.69 24.79
C THR A 318 15.29 10.56 23.98
N MET A 319 16.21 9.65 24.37
CA MET A 319 17.48 9.47 23.64
C MET A 319 17.25 8.98 22.21
N GLY A 320 16.27 8.09 21.98
CA GLY A 320 15.93 7.63 20.63
C GLY A 320 15.38 8.75 19.76
N ILE A 321 14.55 9.64 20.33
CA ILE A 321 14.02 10.82 19.64
C ILE A 321 15.16 11.76 19.23
N PHE A 322 16.03 12.14 20.19
CA PHE A 322 17.13 13.07 19.89
C PHE A 322 18.11 12.50 18.85
N ALA A 323 18.49 11.23 18.97
CA ALA A 323 19.36 10.58 17.98
C ALA A 323 18.70 10.54 16.60
N GLY A 324 17.40 10.22 16.53
CA GLY A 324 16.63 10.24 15.27
C GLY A 324 16.54 11.63 14.66
N LEU A 325 16.34 12.68 15.49
CA LEU A 325 16.30 14.08 15.05
C LEU A 325 17.65 14.54 14.46
N ILE A 326 18.77 14.10 15.04
CA ILE A 326 20.11 14.38 14.49
C ILE A 326 20.24 13.81 13.08
N ILE A 327 19.81 12.55 12.86
CA ILE A 327 19.81 11.92 11.53
C ILE A 327 18.86 12.65 10.57
N PHE A 328 17.70 13.10 11.05
CA PHE A 328 16.75 13.87 10.24
C PHE A 328 17.37 15.21 9.78
N ILE A 329 18.00 15.96 10.67
CA ILE A 329 18.68 17.23 10.33
C ILE A 329 19.83 16.97 9.36
N ALA A 330 20.65 15.95 9.60
CA ALA A 330 21.74 15.57 8.70
C ALA A 330 21.22 15.21 7.29
N SER A 331 20.09 14.52 7.20
CA SER A 331 19.41 14.20 5.94
C SER A 331 18.95 15.46 5.20
N LEU A 332 18.34 16.44 5.92
CA LEU A 332 17.95 17.72 5.32
C LEU A 332 19.16 18.53 4.80
N VAL A 333 20.27 18.52 5.52
CA VAL A 333 21.53 19.13 5.05
C VAL A 333 22.00 18.45 3.77
N CYS A 334 22.00 17.11 3.72
CA CYS A 334 22.35 16.35 2.53
C CYS A 334 21.51 16.74 1.32
N ILE A 335 20.18 16.82 1.49
CA ILE A 335 19.21 17.26 0.47
C ILE A 335 19.54 18.67 0.00
N THR A 336 19.78 19.59 0.92
CA THR A 336 20.09 21.01 0.59
C THR A 336 21.39 21.13 -0.19
N MET A 337 22.46 20.41 0.24
CA MET A 337 23.74 20.38 -0.48
C MET A 337 23.58 19.84 -1.90
N THR A 338 22.78 18.80 -2.08
CA THR A 338 22.50 18.23 -3.41
C THR A 338 21.78 19.24 -4.31
N ILE A 339 20.82 20.02 -3.79
CA ILE A 339 20.12 21.05 -4.55
C ILE A 339 21.10 22.15 -5.00
N ILE A 340 22.00 22.59 -4.09
CA ILE A 340 23.00 23.61 -4.38
C ILE A 340 23.95 23.12 -5.48
N PHE A 341 24.55 21.94 -5.34
CA PHE A 341 25.46 21.38 -6.33
C PHE A 341 24.81 21.17 -7.70
N LYS A 342 23.55 20.75 -7.74
CA LYS A 342 22.80 20.65 -9.02
C LYS A 342 22.55 22.01 -9.66
N LYS A 343 22.32 23.06 -8.86
CA LYS A 343 22.14 24.42 -9.37
C LYS A 343 23.44 24.97 -9.94
N ASP A 344 24.56 24.62 -9.34
CA ASP A 344 25.91 25.05 -9.76
C ASP A 344 26.51 24.12 -10.85
N GLU A 345 25.67 23.25 -11.46
CA GLU A 345 26.05 22.29 -12.51
C GLU A 345 27.12 21.25 -12.11
N MET A 346 27.31 21.05 -10.80
CA MET A 346 28.23 20.07 -10.24
C MET A 346 27.52 18.72 -10.04
N GLU A 347 27.05 18.09 -11.11
CA GLU A 347 26.25 16.86 -11.05
C GLU A 347 26.95 15.70 -10.31
N GLN A 348 28.27 15.50 -10.55
CA GLN A 348 29.05 14.45 -9.89
C GLN A 348 29.10 14.63 -8.36
N SER A 349 29.35 15.86 -7.89
CA SER A 349 29.36 16.16 -6.45
C SER A 349 27.99 16.01 -5.81
N ALA A 350 26.90 16.30 -6.53
CA ALA A 350 25.55 16.09 -6.07
C ALA A 350 25.23 14.60 -5.89
N ASP A 351 25.62 13.77 -6.85
CA ASP A 351 25.42 12.31 -6.81
C ASP A 351 26.26 11.66 -5.71
N ASP A 352 27.51 12.12 -5.51
CA ASP A 352 28.38 11.65 -4.43
C ASP A 352 27.78 11.97 -3.04
N VAL A 353 27.25 13.17 -2.83
CA VAL A 353 26.61 13.56 -1.56
C VAL A 353 25.39 12.68 -1.26
N ILE A 354 24.55 12.43 -2.25
CA ILE A 354 23.39 11.52 -2.10
C ILE A 354 23.87 10.11 -1.78
N GLY A 355 24.86 9.58 -2.53
CA GLY A 355 25.37 8.24 -2.36
C GLY A 355 25.96 8.01 -0.97
N TYR A 356 26.85 8.90 -0.50
CA TYR A 356 27.41 8.81 0.85
C TYR A 356 26.36 9.00 1.94
N GLY A 357 25.43 9.94 1.76
CA GLY A 357 24.32 10.15 2.70
C GLY A 357 23.46 8.89 2.86
N GLN A 358 23.09 8.24 1.77
CA GLN A 358 22.36 6.96 1.79
C GLN A 358 23.17 5.86 2.47
N LEU A 359 24.43 5.69 2.11
CA LEU A 359 25.31 4.66 2.68
C LEU A 359 25.35 4.77 4.21
N VAL A 360 25.59 5.97 4.72
CA VAL A 360 25.63 6.23 6.17
C VAL A 360 24.30 5.91 6.83
N MET A 361 23.17 6.34 6.24
CA MET A 361 21.83 6.07 6.79
C MET A 361 21.51 4.56 6.81
N PHE A 362 21.86 3.82 5.75
CA PHE A 362 21.62 2.37 5.71
C PHE A 362 22.49 1.60 6.69
N VAL A 363 23.75 1.96 6.83
CA VAL A 363 24.66 1.33 7.83
C VAL A 363 24.14 1.59 9.24
N ILE A 364 23.81 2.83 9.59
CA ILE A 364 23.33 3.19 10.92
C ILE A 364 22.02 2.48 11.24
N THR A 365 21.05 2.47 10.31
CA THR A 365 19.77 1.80 10.53
C THR A 365 19.90 0.28 10.60
N GLY A 366 20.78 -0.33 9.81
CA GLY A 366 21.09 -1.75 9.88
C GLY A 366 21.71 -2.14 11.23
N LEU A 367 22.70 -1.40 11.72
CA LEU A 367 23.32 -1.60 13.03
C LEU A 367 22.30 -1.38 14.17
N ALA A 368 21.42 -0.38 14.03
CA ALA A 368 20.36 -0.12 15.00
C ALA A 368 19.35 -1.28 15.06
N CYS A 369 19.01 -1.92 13.93
CA CYS A 369 18.15 -3.12 13.91
C CYS A 369 18.83 -4.27 14.68
N PHE A 370 20.10 -4.51 14.50
CA PHE A 370 20.88 -5.51 15.24
C PHE A 370 20.86 -5.22 16.75
N PHE A 371 21.16 -3.98 17.11
CA PHE A 371 21.16 -3.56 18.52
C PHE A 371 19.76 -3.67 19.13
N ALA A 372 18.71 -3.30 18.42
CA ALA A 372 17.33 -3.43 18.86
C ALA A 372 16.97 -4.91 19.08
N PHE A 373 17.32 -5.79 18.15
CA PHE A 373 17.11 -7.23 18.27
C PHE A 373 17.81 -7.81 19.51
N TRP A 374 19.07 -7.46 19.72
CA TRP A 374 19.84 -7.87 20.89
C TRP A 374 19.22 -7.40 22.19
N ARG A 375 18.68 -6.16 22.25
CA ARG A 375 17.99 -5.62 23.43
C ARG A 375 16.64 -6.30 23.65
N GLN A 376 15.90 -6.59 22.60
CA GLN A 376 14.56 -7.22 22.66
C GLN A 376 14.58 -8.73 22.95
N ARG A 377 15.73 -9.39 22.92
CA ARG A 377 15.84 -10.83 23.27
C ARG A 377 15.31 -11.18 24.68
N ARG A 378 15.10 -10.17 25.53
CA ARG A 378 14.52 -10.32 26.87
C ARG A 378 13.00 -10.28 26.88
N LEU A 379 12.35 -9.95 25.76
CA LEU A 379 10.89 -9.92 25.63
C LEU A 379 10.36 -11.33 25.36
N GLN A 380 9.10 -11.55 25.67
CA GLN A 380 8.40 -12.83 25.49
C GLN A 380 7.69 -12.86 24.15
N TYR A 381 7.67 -14.06 23.52
CA TYR A 381 6.98 -14.31 22.26
C TYR A 381 5.50 -14.63 22.49
N ARG A 382 4.62 -14.08 21.65
CA ARG A 382 3.18 -14.36 21.67
C ARG A 382 2.76 -15.06 20.39
N LEU A 383 2.10 -16.23 20.52
CA LEU A 383 1.69 -17.04 19.38
C LEU A 383 0.59 -16.39 18.53
N HIS A 384 -0.39 -15.75 19.18
CA HIS A 384 -1.57 -15.20 18.51
C HIS A 384 -1.52 -13.67 18.58
N ALA A 385 -1.14 -13.04 17.46
CA ALA A 385 -1.25 -11.60 17.30
C ALA A 385 -2.26 -11.33 16.18
N HIS A 386 -3.40 -10.75 16.55
CA HIS A 386 -4.45 -10.38 15.61
C HIS A 386 -4.17 -9.00 15.00
N GLY A 387 -4.50 -8.81 13.73
CA GLY A 387 -4.35 -7.52 13.02
C GLY A 387 -3.03 -7.34 12.26
N GLU A 388 -2.05 -8.25 12.39
CA GLU A 388 -0.72 -8.11 11.79
C GLU A 388 -0.65 -8.50 10.31
N VAL A 389 -1.67 -9.19 9.78
CA VAL A 389 -1.62 -9.75 8.41
C VAL A 389 -1.49 -8.64 7.35
N ILE A 390 -2.16 -7.50 7.55
CA ILE A 390 -2.06 -6.37 6.63
C ILE A 390 -0.65 -5.78 6.61
N ASP A 391 -0.08 -5.59 7.81
CA ASP A 391 1.25 -4.99 7.94
C ASP A 391 2.32 -5.91 7.34
N VAL A 392 2.16 -7.24 7.49
CA VAL A 392 3.04 -8.24 6.87
C VAL A 392 2.92 -8.21 5.34
N ILE A 393 1.70 -8.19 4.79
CA ILE A 393 1.50 -8.15 3.33
C ILE A 393 2.11 -6.88 2.75
N LEU A 394 1.83 -5.73 3.34
CA LEU A 394 2.34 -4.44 2.88
C LEU A 394 3.88 -4.35 3.00
N LEU A 395 4.44 -4.91 4.08
CA LEU A 395 5.89 -4.99 4.27
C LEU A 395 6.54 -5.84 3.17
N ILE A 396 5.94 -7.00 2.83
CA ILE A 396 6.44 -7.89 1.76
C ILE A 396 6.36 -7.20 0.39
N VAL A 397 5.27 -6.50 0.10
CA VAL A 397 5.12 -5.76 -1.17
C VAL A 397 6.18 -4.66 -1.28
N GLY A 398 6.41 -3.89 -0.20
CA GLY A 398 7.45 -2.88 -0.17
C GLY A 398 8.86 -3.47 -0.28
N LEU A 399 9.13 -4.58 0.44
CA LEU A 399 10.41 -5.31 0.36
C LEU A 399 10.68 -5.82 -1.06
N PHE A 400 9.67 -6.35 -1.74
CA PHE A 400 9.79 -6.76 -3.14
C PHE A 400 10.24 -5.59 -4.02
N GLY A 401 9.61 -4.41 -3.87
CA GLY A 401 10.00 -3.21 -4.59
C GLY A 401 11.46 -2.79 -4.34
N GLU A 402 11.90 -2.82 -3.06
CA GLU A 402 13.29 -2.51 -2.67
C GLU A 402 14.30 -3.50 -3.29
N VAL A 403 13.99 -4.79 -3.28
CA VAL A 403 14.88 -5.83 -3.85
C VAL A 403 14.97 -5.67 -5.36
N VAL A 404 13.83 -5.53 -6.06
CA VAL A 404 13.82 -5.31 -7.52
C VAL A 404 14.62 -4.07 -7.89
N TYR A 405 14.41 -2.97 -7.16
CA TYR A 405 15.13 -1.71 -7.38
C TYR A 405 16.65 -1.89 -7.25
N CYS A 406 17.11 -2.49 -6.15
CA CYS A 406 18.55 -2.68 -5.89
C CYS A 406 19.17 -3.69 -6.86
N CYS A 407 18.51 -4.80 -7.16
CA CYS A 407 19.01 -5.79 -8.13
C CYS A 407 19.14 -5.18 -9.52
N THR A 408 18.16 -4.36 -9.94
CA THR A 408 18.24 -3.63 -11.20
C THR A 408 19.43 -2.66 -11.21
N GLY A 409 19.67 -1.97 -10.09
CA GLY A 409 20.83 -1.08 -9.94
C GLY A 409 22.16 -1.79 -10.07
N LEU A 410 22.30 -2.93 -9.43
CA LEU A 410 23.51 -3.76 -9.53
C LEU A 410 23.73 -4.28 -10.95
N ASP A 411 22.66 -4.70 -11.63
CA ASP A 411 22.74 -5.20 -13.00
C ASP A 411 23.13 -4.08 -14.00
N VAL A 412 22.58 -2.88 -13.84
CA VAL A 412 22.98 -1.69 -14.62
C VAL A 412 24.48 -1.39 -14.45
N TYR A 413 24.99 -1.51 -13.23
CA TYR A 413 26.42 -1.33 -12.97
C TYR A 413 27.26 -2.39 -13.70
N VAL A 414 26.92 -3.67 -13.57
CA VAL A 414 27.66 -4.79 -14.19
C VAL A 414 27.67 -4.64 -15.71
N ASN A 415 26.52 -4.33 -16.31
CA ASN A 415 26.39 -4.13 -17.76
C ASN A 415 27.12 -2.85 -18.24
N GLY A 416 27.11 -1.77 -17.44
CA GLY A 416 27.87 -0.57 -17.71
C GLY A 416 29.37 -0.86 -17.78
N LYS A 417 29.90 -1.59 -16.82
CA LYS A 417 31.32 -2.02 -16.79
C LYS A 417 31.66 -2.93 -17.96
N ARG A 418 30.79 -3.87 -18.32
CA ARG A 418 30.98 -4.77 -19.47
C ARG A 418 31.02 -4.00 -20.80
N ASN A 419 30.28 -2.90 -20.91
CA ASN A 419 30.23 -2.04 -22.09
C ASN A 419 31.31 -0.93 -22.10
N GLY A 420 32.35 -1.06 -21.28
CA GLY A 420 33.49 -0.13 -21.24
C GLY A 420 33.20 1.21 -20.53
N LYS A 421 32.05 1.36 -19.87
CA LYS A 421 31.76 2.50 -18.98
C LYS A 421 32.35 2.22 -17.61
N ASN A 422 32.86 3.25 -16.94
CA ASN A 422 33.32 3.14 -15.55
C ASN A 422 32.30 3.77 -14.59
N PRO A 423 31.22 3.06 -14.24
CA PRO A 423 30.29 3.57 -13.25
C PRO A 423 30.95 3.65 -11.87
N PRO A 424 30.55 4.58 -11.00
CA PRO A 424 31.17 4.77 -9.69
C PRO A 424 30.97 3.54 -8.80
N CYS A 425 32.03 3.07 -8.15
CA CYS A 425 31.99 1.94 -7.20
C CYS A 425 31.06 2.21 -6.01
N LEU A 426 30.82 3.48 -5.68
CA LEU A 426 29.92 3.89 -4.60
C LEU A 426 28.52 3.33 -4.79
N ASP A 427 27.97 3.35 -6.00
CA ASP A 427 26.62 2.86 -6.30
C ASP A 427 26.45 1.38 -5.96
N VAL A 428 27.44 0.54 -6.31
CA VAL A 428 27.43 -0.89 -5.96
C VAL A 428 27.41 -1.10 -4.45
N ILE A 429 28.24 -0.34 -3.74
CA ILE A 429 28.33 -0.43 -2.28
C ILE A 429 26.98 -0.02 -1.67
N VAL A 430 26.37 1.08 -2.14
CA VAL A 430 25.09 1.58 -1.67
C VAL A 430 23.99 0.54 -1.90
N PHE A 431 23.84 -0.01 -3.12
CA PHE A 431 22.81 -1.01 -3.41
C PHE A 431 23.01 -2.30 -2.62
N THR A 432 24.25 -2.77 -2.47
CA THR A 432 24.55 -3.98 -1.70
C THR A 432 24.22 -3.79 -0.21
N VAL A 433 24.66 -2.69 0.39
CA VAL A 433 24.37 -2.37 1.81
C VAL A 433 22.88 -2.17 2.01
N ARG A 434 22.20 -1.55 1.06
CA ARG A 434 20.74 -1.34 1.10
C ARG A 434 19.98 -2.66 1.10
N ILE A 435 20.29 -3.63 0.22
CA ILE A 435 19.67 -4.95 0.22
C ILE A 435 19.83 -5.62 1.58
N ILE A 436 21.04 -5.64 2.11
CA ILE A 436 21.33 -6.25 3.41
C ILE A 436 20.51 -5.57 4.51
N GLN A 437 20.48 -4.23 4.51
CA GLN A 437 19.74 -3.45 5.51
C GLN A 437 18.22 -3.72 5.45
N VAL A 438 17.61 -3.75 4.26
CA VAL A 438 16.15 -3.95 4.15
C VAL A 438 15.75 -5.37 4.54
N ILE A 439 16.57 -6.38 4.24
CA ILE A 439 16.34 -7.76 4.67
C ILE A 439 16.40 -7.86 6.21
N ILE A 440 17.46 -7.31 6.82
CA ILE A 440 17.63 -7.30 8.28
C ILE A 440 16.47 -6.56 8.95
N GLN A 441 16.08 -5.40 8.43
CA GLN A 441 15.00 -4.59 8.97
C GLN A 441 13.66 -5.30 8.86
N SER A 442 13.33 -5.89 7.72
CA SER A 442 12.08 -6.63 7.52
C SER A 442 12.00 -7.84 8.45
N PHE A 443 13.07 -8.61 8.57
CA PHE A 443 13.16 -9.72 9.51
C PHE A 443 12.96 -9.25 10.96
N PHE A 444 13.61 -8.15 11.35
CA PHE A 444 13.45 -7.56 12.67
C PHE A 444 12.01 -7.12 12.94
N ILE A 445 11.36 -6.44 11.98
CA ILE A 445 9.96 -6.00 12.11
C ILE A 445 9.04 -7.21 12.31
N LEU A 446 9.18 -8.26 11.48
CA LEU A 446 8.35 -9.47 11.55
C LEU A 446 8.46 -10.21 12.90
N ILE A 447 9.64 -10.26 13.49
CA ILE A 447 9.83 -10.87 14.81
C ILE A 447 9.34 -9.94 15.91
N SER A 448 9.74 -8.67 15.85
CA SER A 448 9.47 -7.69 16.90
C SER A 448 7.98 -7.39 17.07
N SER A 449 7.18 -7.51 16.00
CA SER A 449 5.72 -7.37 16.07
C SER A 449 5.08 -8.38 17.01
N ARG A 450 5.69 -9.56 17.19
CA ARG A 450 5.22 -10.64 18.06
C ARG A 450 5.79 -10.62 19.48
N LEU A 451 6.70 -9.70 19.77
CA LEU A 451 7.30 -9.61 21.11
C LEU A 451 6.48 -8.72 22.04
N ARG A 452 6.37 -9.14 23.30
CA ARG A 452 5.62 -8.42 24.36
C ARG A 452 6.39 -8.39 25.66
N SER A 453 6.23 -7.30 26.40
CA SER A 453 6.83 -7.10 27.73
C SER A 453 5.89 -7.66 28.81
N LEU A 454 5.94 -8.97 29.05
CA LEU A 454 5.05 -9.65 29.98
C LEU A 454 5.59 -9.66 31.42
N ASN A 455 6.89 -9.77 31.63
CA ASN A 455 7.52 -9.81 32.95
C ASN A 455 7.52 -8.45 33.64
N LYS A 456 7.33 -8.43 34.96
CA LYS A 456 7.37 -7.20 35.80
C LYS A 456 8.67 -6.40 35.56
N SER A 457 9.84 -7.06 35.52
CA SER A 457 11.13 -6.39 35.24
C SER A 457 11.16 -5.70 33.88
N ASN A 458 10.64 -6.34 32.83
CA ASN A 458 10.59 -5.79 31.47
C ASN A 458 9.60 -4.62 31.35
N LYS A 459 8.54 -4.61 32.17
CA LYS A 459 7.57 -3.51 32.25
C LYS A 459 8.21 -2.21 32.78
N TYR A 460 9.20 -2.29 33.67
CA TYR A 460 9.92 -1.11 34.15
C TYR A 460 11.11 -0.72 33.30
N THR A 461 11.81 -1.69 32.70
CA THR A 461 13.06 -1.45 31.95
C THR A 461 12.84 -1.08 30.49
N HIS A 462 11.69 -1.47 29.88
CA HIS A 462 11.35 -1.27 28.47
C HIS A 462 12.51 -1.55 27.50
N PRO A 463 13.06 -2.80 27.49
CA PRO A 463 14.29 -3.10 26.74
C PRO A 463 14.08 -2.90 25.23
N GLY A 464 14.94 -2.08 24.62
CA GLY A 464 14.90 -1.79 23.18
C GLY A 464 13.96 -0.66 22.76
N LYS A 465 13.11 -0.10 23.62
CA LYS A 465 12.12 0.94 23.27
C LYS A 465 12.77 2.19 22.65
N GLN A 466 13.91 2.63 23.16
CA GLN A 466 14.67 3.77 22.62
C GLN A 466 15.15 3.53 21.19
N THR A 467 15.64 2.32 20.92
CA THR A 467 16.14 1.95 19.58
C THR A 467 14.99 1.83 18.58
N ILE A 468 13.82 1.32 18.99
CA ILE A 468 12.62 1.31 18.15
C ILE A 468 12.17 2.73 17.82
N THR A 469 12.19 3.65 18.82
CA THR A 469 11.87 5.06 18.57
C THR A 469 12.85 5.69 17.59
N PHE A 470 14.14 5.39 17.70
CA PHE A 470 15.17 5.81 16.77
C PHE A 470 14.89 5.28 15.35
N LEU A 471 14.64 3.98 15.20
CA LEU A 471 14.34 3.35 13.90
C LEU A 471 13.07 3.89 13.25
N LEU A 472 12.04 4.22 14.04
CA LEU A 472 10.82 4.87 13.58
C LEU A 472 11.16 6.19 12.90
N ILE A 473 11.92 7.07 13.59
CA ILE A 473 12.28 8.40 13.07
C ILE A 473 13.22 8.25 11.85
N CYS A 474 14.18 7.32 11.89
CA CYS A 474 15.07 7.08 10.76
C CYS A 474 14.32 6.60 9.51
N ASN A 475 13.31 5.72 9.65
CA ASN A 475 12.50 5.30 8.49
C ASN A 475 11.62 6.41 7.95
N LEU A 476 11.07 7.28 8.82
CA LEU A 476 10.37 8.49 8.39
C LEU A 476 11.35 9.46 7.67
N THR A 477 12.57 9.58 8.15
CA THR A 477 13.64 10.36 7.50
C THR A 477 13.97 9.81 6.11
N LEU A 478 14.17 8.48 6.00
CA LEU A 478 14.42 7.82 4.73
C LEU A 478 13.23 7.94 3.77
N PHE A 479 11.99 7.91 4.28
CA PHE A 479 10.81 8.18 3.47
C PHE A 479 10.87 9.58 2.83
N ILE A 480 11.16 10.62 3.61
CA ILE A 480 11.29 12.00 3.11
C ILE A 480 12.46 12.10 2.14
N PHE A 481 13.60 11.50 2.46
CA PHE A 481 14.79 11.51 1.63
C PHE A 481 14.54 10.85 0.27
N HIS A 482 13.96 9.65 0.25
CA HIS A 482 13.64 8.97 -1.01
C HIS A 482 12.52 9.66 -1.79
N THR A 483 11.54 10.29 -1.11
CA THR A 483 10.53 11.11 -1.80
C THR A 483 11.19 12.26 -2.54
N PHE A 484 12.12 12.97 -1.88
CA PHE A 484 12.91 14.03 -2.52
C PHE A 484 13.72 13.50 -3.71
N GLU A 485 14.41 12.39 -3.51
CA GLU A 485 15.23 11.75 -4.54
C GLU A 485 14.37 11.34 -5.77
N THR A 486 13.14 10.84 -5.55
CA THR A 486 12.22 10.55 -6.66
C THR A 486 11.76 11.77 -7.43
N ILE A 487 11.78 12.95 -6.80
CA ILE A 487 11.39 14.21 -7.42
C ILE A 487 12.53 14.75 -8.30
N GLU A 488 13.74 14.83 -7.76
CA GLU A 488 14.83 15.59 -8.35
C GLU A 488 15.76 14.76 -9.26
N SER A 489 15.93 13.48 -8.98
CA SER A 489 16.88 12.65 -9.72
C SER A 489 16.27 11.32 -10.18
N THR A 490 17.04 10.61 -10.97
CA THR A 490 16.80 9.22 -11.32
C THR A 490 17.57 8.26 -10.40
N PHE A 491 17.65 8.56 -9.11
CA PHE A 491 18.21 7.65 -8.12
C PHE A 491 19.62 7.11 -8.47
N GLY A 492 20.59 7.96 -8.74
CA GLY A 492 21.94 7.46 -9.07
C GLY A 492 22.02 6.66 -10.38
N PHE A 493 21.01 6.80 -11.27
CA PHE A 493 21.00 6.20 -12.60
C PHE A 493 21.06 7.25 -13.71
N PRO A 494 22.11 8.06 -13.80
CA PRO A 494 22.19 9.11 -14.84
C PRO A 494 22.19 8.54 -16.27
N HIS A 495 22.55 7.26 -16.45
CA HIS A 495 22.78 6.62 -17.75
C HIS A 495 21.70 5.62 -18.19
N VAL A 496 20.59 5.46 -17.46
CA VAL A 496 19.58 4.41 -17.70
C VAL A 496 18.57 4.75 -18.78
N LEU A 497 18.63 5.93 -19.40
CA LEU A 497 17.64 6.38 -20.38
C LEU A 497 17.48 5.50 -21.64
N SER A 498 18.51 4.73 -22.01
CA SER A 498 18.48 3.85 -23.19
C SER A 498 18.42 2.37 -22.83
N SER A 499 18.15 2.00 -21.58
CA SER A 499 18.14 0.61 -21.18
C SER A 499 16.71 0.09 -20.94
N ASN A 500 16.50 -1.19 -21.27
CA ASN A 500 15.26 -1.92 -20.97
C ASN A 500 14.93 -1.95 -19.47
N TYR A 501 15.83 -1.52 -18.61
CA TYR A 501 15.70 -1.47 -17.15
C TYR A 501 14.98 -0.23 -16.62
N ALA A 502 14.85 0.82 -17.43
CA ALA A 502 14.22 2.07 -17.01
C ALA A 502 12.80 1.82 -16.46
N THR A 503 12.03 0.99 -17.12
CA THR A 503 10.67 0.63 -16.72
C THR A 503 10.65 -0.06 -15.34
N LEU A 504 11.56 -1.00 -15.08
CA LEU A 504 11.65 -1.69 -13.78
C LEU A 504 11.98 -0.73 -12.64
N ILE A 505 12.91 0.20 -12.86
CA ILE A 505 13.29 1.21 -11.88
C ILE A 505 12.12 2.13 -11.58
N TYR A 506 11.40 2.58 -12.59
CA TYR A 506 10.27 3.49 -12.40
C TYR A 506 9.07 2.84 -11.71
N ILE A 507 8.80 1.56 -11.99
CA ILE A 507 7.73 0.81 -11.31
C ILE A 507 8.11 0.48 -9.88
N SER A 508 9.37 0.12 -9.60
CA SER A 508 9.83 -0.22 -8.25
C SER A 508 10.05 0.99 -7.34
N THR A 509 10.36 2.17 -7.90
CA THR A 509 10.63 3.40 -7.14
C THR A 509 9.51 3.79 -6.15
N PRO A 510 8.21 3.79 -6.51
CA PRO A 510 7.15 4.07 -5.55
C PRO A 510 7.10 3.05 -4.41
N LEU A 511 7.36 1.77 -4.68
CA LEU A 511 7.40 0.73 -3.65
C LEU A 511 8.57 0.92 -2.68
N VAL A 512 9.68 1.49 -3.14
CA VAL A 512 10.82 1.88 -2.28
C VAL A 512 10.40 2.95 -1.28
N VAL A 513 9.73 3.99 -1.74
CA VAL A 513 9.20 5.07 -0.88
C VAL A 513 8.18 4.49 0.09
N PHE A 514 7.26 3.68 -0.41
CA PHE A 514 6.25 2.99 0.38
C PHE A 514 6.86 2.11 1.49
N TYR A 515 7.90 1.33 1.18
CA TYR A 515 8.58 0.48 2.17
C TYR A 515 9.05 1.28 3.39
N ARG A 516 9.62 2.47 3.19
CA ARG A 516 10.11 3.32 4.28
C ARG A 516 8.99 3.87 5.13
N PHE A 517 7.92 4.36 4.51
CA PHE A 517 6.73 4.81 5.22
C PHE A 517 6.11 3.67 6.03
N HIS A 518 5.87 2.52 5.38
CA HIS A 518 5.22 1.39 6.03
C HIS A 518 6.07 0.79 7.15
N SER A 519 7.39 0.72 6.98
CA SER A 519 8.33 0.33 8.06
C SER A 519 8.21 1.27 9.26
N SER A 520 8.08 2.59 9.06
CA SER A 520 7.88 3.54 10.16
C SER A 520 6.55 3.27 10.89
N ALA A 521 5.48 2.97 10.15
CA ALA A 521 4.18 2.60 10.72
C ALA A 521 4.27 1.29 11.54
N CYS A 522 4.97 0.28 11.03
CA CYS A 522 5.24 -0.98 11.76
C CYS A 522 6.02 -0.72 13.06
N PHE A 523 7.07 0.11 13.03
CA PHE A 523 7.81 0.48 14.23
C PHE A 523 6.96 1.25 15.25
N ALA A 524 6.06 2.12 14.80
CA ALA A 524 5.11 2.81 15.67
C ALA A 524 4.15 1.82 16.36
N GLU A 525 3.67 0.80 15.66
CA GLU A 525 2.81 -0.22 16.23
C GLU A 525 3.58 -1.14 17.21
N ILE A 526 4.80 -1.57 16.85
CA ILE A 526 5.70 -2.31 17.76
C ILE A 526 5.94 -1.49 19.03
N TRP A 527 6.26 -0.19 18.91
CA TRP A 527 6.47 0.71 20.02
C TRP A 527 5.27 0.77 20.97
N LYS A 528 4.06 0.77 20.42
CA LYS A 528 2.81 0.80 21.18
C LYS A 528 2.48 -0.54 21.82
N LEU A 529 2.57 -1.65 21.06
CA LEU A 529 2.08 -2.95 21.52
C LEU A 529 3.09 -3.72 22.37
N ALA A 530 4.39 -3.68 22.04
CA ALA A 530 5.40 -4.45 22.76
C ALA A 530 5.54 -4.04 24.23
N TYR A 531 5.19 -2.78 24.56
CA TYR A 531 5.35 -2.20 25.91
C TYR A 531 4.02 -1.79 26.56
N SER A 532 2.87 -2.27 26.05
CA SER A 532 1.54 -2.00 26.64
C SER A 532 1.32 -2.81 27.91
N HIS A 533 0.74 -2.16 28.96
CA HIS A 533 0.54 -2.79 30.27
C HIS A 533 -0.81 -3.54 30.44
N LYS A 534 -1.71 -3.46 29.45
CA LYS A 534 -3.14 -3.80 29.68
C LYS A 534 -3.58 -5.21 29.32
N ASP A 535 -2.77 -6.04 28.69
CA ASP A 535 -3.21 -7.36 28.20
C ASP A 535 -3.04 -8.52 29.20
N HIS A 536 -2.67 -8.26 30.46
CA HIS A 536 -2.26 -9.32 31.39
C HIS A 536 -3.35 -9.96 32.25
N ASP A 537 -4.45 -9.24 32.52
CA ASP A 537 -5.42 -9.75 33.51
C ASP A 537 -6.47 -10.69 32.91
N GLN A 538 -6.47 -10.87 31.60
CA GLN A 538 -7.44 -11.74 30.89
C GLN A 538 -6.84 -13.05 30.39
N GLU A 539 -5.55 -13.15 30.09
CA GLU A 539 -4.94 -14.40 29.57
C GLU A 539 -4.70 -15.46 30.64
N HIS A 540 -4.49 -15.10 31.92
CA HIS A 540 -4.39 -16.07 33.01
C HIS A 540 -5.72 -16.76 33.37
N LYS A 541 -6.85 -16.34 32.77
CA LYS A 541 -8.16 -16.99 32.97
C LYS A 541 -8.55 -17.96 31.86
N GLU A 542 -7.82 -17.98 30.73
CA GLU A 542 -8.09 -18.88 29.60
C GLU A 542 -7.11 -20.06 29.53
N ASP A 543 -5.99 -20.05 30.28
CA ASP A 543 -5.01 -21.14 30.35
C ASP A 543 -5.12 -21.98 31.66
N VAL A 544 -6.17 -21.78 32.45
CA VAL A 544 -6.59 -22.62 33.59
C VAL A 544 -8.02 -23.12 33.28
#